data_c41ad8a80650544a8a427f394f92d7ef
#
_entry.id   c41ad8a80650544a8a427f394f92d7ef
#
_cell.length_a   1.000
_cell.length_b   1.000
_cell.length_c   1.000
_cell.angle_alpha   90.00
_cell.angle_beta   90.00
_cell.angle_gamma   90.00
#
_symmetry.space_group_name_H-M   'P 1'
#
loop_
_entity.id
_entity.type
_entity.pdbx_description
1 polymer ?
#
loop_
_entity_poly.entity_id
_entity_poly.type
_entity_poly.pdbx_seq_one_letter_code
_entity_poly.pdbx_strand_id
1 'polypeptide(L)'
;MGAEVLGLNTTLTNILVYLNLAELGIGYAISYALYKPLYEGDKQAVNEIISIQGWLYKRIAIIVIIMSGVILLFFPLFFAKIEIPIWYVYATFLVLLSSSIFSYFFNYKQFVLTADQKEYKLITNVQGFKVVKTILQIVVIVYFCNGYVWWLLLELLMGVITVFVLNSIVRKEYPWLQTSPKIGKDVKDKYPYIIKKTKQLFFHKIANVVLNQTSPIIIYSYTNLTMVAVYGNYMLIISGISLLINSVFSSIGAGIGNLVAEGNQAKIIQVFNELLSSRIWIVSILCFGVYQMSRPFIVLWVGDRFVLDDFYLLLMLLIAFISLTRLVDLFIAAYGLYQDVWAAILEAFLNLGLSILFGYYWGLSGILGGVIVSLVIIALLWKPFFLFKYGFNKNCLNFYFVYMKCVAFALITFYFSIRVIDYIGIGMCTDYSSWILISMLNIFVYTIISFPIFFFFSDGTNRFIKRVINIVFN
;
A
#
# COMPACT_ATOMS: atom_id res chain seq x y z
N MET A 1 4.39 25.89 -12.39
CA MET A 1 5.45 25.85 -11.35
C MET A 1 6.75 25.48 -12.02
N GLY A 2 7.88 26.07 -11.62
CA GLY A 2 9.19 25.64 -12.10
C GLY A 2 9.62 24.28 -11.52
N ALA A 3 10.59 23.63 -12.14
CA ALA A 3 11.12 22.34 -11.69
C ALA A 3 11.62 22.38 -10.23
N GLU A 4 12.18 23.49 -9.79
CA GLU A 4 12.66 23.69 -8.43
C GLU A 4 11.54 23.61 -7.37
N VAL A 5 10.39 24.26 -7.63
CA VAL A 5 9.24 24.23 -6.72
C VAL A 5 8.66 22.81 -6.62
N LEU A 6 8.64 22.07 -7.73
CA LEU A 6 8.22 20.67 -7.73
C LEU A 6 9.19 19.79 -6.93
N GLY A 7 10.50 20.00 -7.16
CA GLY A 7 11.56 19.30 -6.40
C GLY A 7 11.51 19.63 -4.91
N LEU A 8 11.27 20.90 -4.56
CA LEU A 8 11.08 21.33 -3.18
C LEU A 8 9.91 20.59 -2.52
N ASN A 9 8.75 20.62 -3.18
CA ASN A 9 7.54 19.98 -2.63
C ASN A 9 7.73 18.47 -2.42
N THR A 10 8.35 17.78 -3.40
CA THR A 10 8.68 16.36 -3.30
C THR A 10 9.65 16.08 -2.15
N THR A 11 10.71 16.88 -2.02
CA THR A 11 11.71 16.71 -0.95
C THR A 11 11.10 16.91 0.43
N LEU A 12 10.31 17.97 0.61
CA LEU A 12 9.65 18.27 1.88
C LEU A 12 8.59 17.22 2.25
N THR A 13 7.85 16.71 1.25
CA THR A 13 6.92 15.60 1.46
C THR A 13 7.65 14.35 1.93
N ASN A 14 8.79 14.00 1.33
CA ASN A 14 9.61 12.87 1.78
C ASN A 14 10.13 13.05 3.20
N ILE A 15 10.58 14.24 3.57
CA ILE A 15 10.99 14.55 4.96
C ILE A 15 9.83 14.29 5.93
N LEU A 16 8.61 14.72 5.58
CA LEU A 16 7.43 14.48 6.40
C LEU A 16 7.06 13.00 6.50
N VAL A 17 7.24 12.21 5.43
CA VAL A 17 7.04 10.75 5.48
C VAL A 17 7.95 10.12 6.54
N TYR A 18 9.22 10.51 6.60
CA TYR A 18 10.14 10.04 7.65
C TYR A 18 9.72 10.48 9.06
N LEU A 19 9.24 11.71 9.23
CA LEU A 19 8.71 12.18 10.52
C LEU A 19 7.46 11.40 10.95
N ASN A 20 6.61 11.04 10.01
CA ASN A 20 5.38 10.27 10.24
C ASN A 20 5.63 8.77 10.49
N LEU A 21 6.87 8.28 10.40
CA LEU A 21 7.21 6.89 10.77
C LEU A 21 6.79 6.54 12.21
N ALA A 22 6.76 7.53 13.10
CA ALA A 22 6.33 7.34 14.49
C ALA A 22 4.86 6.88 14.65
N GLU A 23 4.00 7.14 13.64
CA GLU A 23 2.60 6.70 13.61
C GLU A 23 2.45 5.23 13.23
N LEU A 24 3.46 4.66 12.57
CA LEU A 24 3.37 3.34 11.97
C LEU A 24 3.01 2.25 12.99
N GLY A 25 1.95 1.53 12.67
CA GLY A 25 1.49 0.37 13.43
C GLY A 25 0.36 0.64 14.43
N ILE A 26 0.16 1.88 14.91
CA ILE A 26 -0.88 2.19 15.89
C ILE A 26 -2.29 1.88 15.34
N GLY A 27 -2.60 2.36 14.14
CA GLY A 27 -3.91 2.17 13.53
C GLY A 27 -4.31 0.70 13.43
N TYR A 28 -3.40 -0.16 13.00
CA TYR A 28 -3.66 -1.61 12.90
C TYR A 28 -3.84 -2.28 14.27
N ALA A 29 -3.05 -1.89 15.27
CA ALA A 29 -3.18 -2.42 16.63
C ALA A 29 -4.54 -2.04 17.24
N ILE A 30 -4.99 -0.83 17.01
CA ILE A 30 -6.30 -0.32 17.45
C ILE A 30 -7.44 -1.00 16.70
N SER A 31 -7.38 -1.12 15.37
CA SER A 31 -8.42 -1.81 14.59
C SER A 31 -8.58 -3.26 15.06
N TYR A 32 -7.48 -3.96 15.30
CA TYR A 32 -7.54 -5.30 15.88
C TYR A 32 -8.22 -5.32 17.26
N ALA A 33 -7.88 -4.37 18.12
CA ALA A 33 -8.46 -4.29 19.46
C ALA A 33 -9.97 -3.98 19.44
N LEU A 34 -10.46 -3.30 18.40
CA LEU A 34 -11.85 -2.91 18.24
C LEU A 34 -12.77 -4.01 17.71
N TYR A 35 -12.26 -5.02 16.98
CA TYR A 35 -13.12 -6.04 16.34
C TYR A 35 -14.06 -6.71 17.32
N LYS A 36 -13.54 -7.24 18.43
CA LYS A 36 -14.35 -7.93 19.43
C LYS A 36 -15.37 -7.02 20.13
N PRO A 37 -14.98 -5.85 20.69
CA PRO A 37 -15.93 -4.93 21.31
C PRO A 37 -17.03 -4.42 20.36
N LEU A 38 -16.70 -4.18 19.08
CA LEU A 38 -17.71 -3.79 18.09
C LEU A 38 -18.70 -4.92 17.81
N TYR A 39 -18.23 -6.14 17.70
CA TYR A 39 -19.08 -7.32 17.48
C TYR A 39 -20.02 -7.58 18.68
N GLU A 40 -19.51 -7.43 19.91
CA GLU A 40 -20.27 -7.60 21.17
C GLU A 40 -21.14 -6.39 21.51
N GLY A 41 -21.01 -5.26 20.79
CA GLY A 41 -21.75 -4.02 21.06
C GLY A 41 -21.29 -3.29 22.33
N ASP A 42 -20.08 -3.58 22.84
CA ASP A 42 -19.50 -2.95 24.03
C ASP A 42 -18.99 -1.53 23.73
N LYS A 43 -19.91 -0.56 23.83
CA LYS A 43 -19.62 0.86 23.61
C LYS A 43 -18.58 1.42 24.57
N GLN A 44 -18.52 0.90 25.80
CA GLN A 44 -17.56 1.38 26.80
C GLN A 44 -16.14 0.98 26.40
N ALA A 45 -15.91 -0.29 26.05
CA ALA A 45 -14.61 -0.76 25.59
C ALA A 45 -14.16 -0.04 24.30
N VAL A 46 -15.08 0.22 23.35
CA VAL A 46 -14.76 1.00 22.15
C VAL A 46 -14.32 2.42 22.51
N ASN A 47 -15.02 3.12 23.42
CA ASN A 47 -14.64 4.46 23.88
C ASN A 47 -13.26 4.47 24.56
N GLU A 48 -12.96 3.47 25.39
CA GLU A 48 -11.68 3.33 26.08
C GLU A 48 -10.55 3.10 25.07
N ILE A 49 -10.72 2.18 24.11
CA ILE A 49 -9.69 1.85 23.09
C ILE A 49 -9.40 3.04 22.18
N ILE A 50 -10.43 3.73 21.68
CA ILE A 50 -10.23 4.94 20.86
C ILE A 50 -9.61 6.08 21.68
N SER A 51 -9.89 6.17 22.98
CA SER A 51 -9.25 7.13 23.86
C SER A 51 -7.75 6.85 24.02
N ILE A 52 -7.35 5.58 24.10
CA ILE A 52 -5.92 5.16 24.09
C ILE A 52 -5.24 5.61 22.79
N GLN A 53 -5.91 5.44 21.65
CA GLN A 53 -5.39 5.92 20.37
C GLN A 53 -5.18 7.44 20.38
N GLY A 54 -6.16 8.20 20.87
CA GLY A 54 -6.02 9.64 21.00
C GLY A 54 -4.84 10.07 21.90
N TRP A 55 -4.58 9.31 22.98
CA TRP A 55 -3.42 9.54 23.84
C TRP A 55 -2.09 9.24 23.12
N LEU A 56 -2.00 8.14 22.36
CA LEU A 56 -0.82 7.79 21.57
C LEU A 56 -0.56 8.84 20.49
N TYR A 57 -1.58 9.23 19.73
CA TYR A 57 -1.47 10.23 18.66
C TYR A 57 -1.06 11.61 19.18
N LYS A 58 -1.55 12.02 20.34
CA LYS A 58 -1.10 13.25 20.99
C LYS A 58 0.40 13.24 21.31
N ARG A 59 0.94 12.09 21.76
CA ARG A 59 2.38 11.93 21.99
C ARG A 59 3.20 12.00 20.72
N ILE A 60 2.72 11.31 19.65
CA ILE A 60 3.37 11.37 18.34
C ILE A 60 3.38 12.78 17.80
N ALA A 61 2.24 13.49 17.86
CA ALA A 61 2.18 14.87 17.41
C ALA A 61 3.22 15.75 18.10
N ILE A 62 3.42 15.58 19.41
CA ILE A 62 4.45 16.32 20.17
C ILE A 62 5.86 15.95 19.67
N ILE A 63 6.15 14.66 19.46
CA ILE A 63 7.45 14.21 18.94
C ILE A 63 7.69 14.79 17.54
N VAL A 64 6.70 14.70 16.66
CA VAL A 64 6.76 15.24 15.27
C VAL A 64 7.00 16.75 15.30
N ILE A 65 6.31 17.50 16.16
CA ILE A 65 6.51 18.96 16.31
C ILE A 65 7.93 19.27 16.76
N ILE A 66 8.45 18.58 17.78
CA ILE A 66 9.81 18.79 18.26
C ILE A 66 10.84 18.48 17.17
N MET A 67 10.73 17.30 16.51
CA MET A 67 11.63 16.90 15.44
C MET A 67 11.55 17.86 14.24
N SER A 68 10.35 18.31 13.89
CA SER A 68 10.17 19.32 12.85
C SER A 68 10.86 20.64 13.20
N GLY A 69 10.74 21.08 14.45
CA GLY A 69 11.44 22.26 14.94
C GLY A 69 12.97 22.15 14.79
N VAL A 70 13.53 20.98 15.13
CA VAL A 70 14.96 20.70 14.94
C VAL A 70 15.33 20.75 13.46
N ILE A 71 14.55 20.11 12.59
CA ILE A 71 14.81 20.07 11.13
C ILE A 71 14.77 21.49 10.52
N LEU A 72 13.82 22.33 10.95
CA LEU A 72 13.70 23.72 10.49
C LEU A 72 14.96 24.53 10.75
N LEU A 73 15.70 24.27 11.83
CA LEU A 73 16.98 24.94 12.11
C LEU A 73 18.07 24.62 11.08
N PHE A 74 17.99 23.45 10.44
CA PHE A 74 18.95 23.03 9.41
C PHE A 74 18.54 23.40 7.99
N PHE A 75 17.36 23.96 7.75
CA PHE A 75 16.89 24.34 6.41
C PHE A 75 17.83 25.29 5.67
N PRO A 76 18.42 26.33 6.28
CA PRO A 76 19.39 27.18 5.60
C PRO A 76 20.61 26.42 5.06
N LEU A 77 21.00 25.33 5.75
CA LEU A 77 22.11 24.50 5.32
C LEU A 77 21.74 23.54 4.20
N PHE A 78 20.56 22.86 4.32
CA PHE A 78 20.10 21.90 3.33
C PHE A 78 19.67 22.57 1.99
N PHE A 79 19.14 23.78 2.08
CA PHE A 79 18.59 24.50 0.95
C PHE A 79 19.44 25.72 0.54
N ALA A 80 20.73 25.72 0.89
CA ALA A 80 21.64 26.82 0.58
C ALA A 80 21.85 27.11 -0.91
N LYS A 81 21.58 26.14 -1.79
CA LYS A 81 21.80 26.22 -3.25
C LYS A 81 20.51 26.47 -4.04
N ILE A 82 19.39 26.78 -3.40
CA ILE A 82 18.10 26.99 -4.05
C ILE A 82 18.01 28.43 -4.57
N GLU A 83 17.52 28.60 -5.80
CA GLU A 83 17.29 29.92 -6.40
C GLU A 83 16.01 30.61 -5.93
N ILE A 84 15.03 29.82 -5.42
CA ILE A 84 13.79 30.37 -4.85
C ILE A 84 14.00 30.93 -3.45
N PRO A 85 13.23 31.96 -3.05
CA PRO A 85 13.35 32.56 -1.73
C PRO A 85 13.13 31.53 -0.61
N ILE A 86 14.00 31.52 0.39
CA ILE A 86 14.00 30.54 1.48
C ILE A 86 12.66 30.47 2.25
N TRP A 87 11.90 31.56 2.29
CA TRP A 87 10.59 31.58 2.94
C TRP A 87 9.58 30.62 2.29
N TYR A 88 9.72 30.33 0.98
CA TYR A 88 8.90 29.30 0.30
C TYR A 88 9.14 27.92 0.92
N VAL A 89 10.38 27.60 1.27
CA VAL A 89 10.74 26.32 1.91
C VAL A 89 10.05 26.18 3.26
N TYR A 90 10.16 27.25 4.09
CA TYR A 90 9.50 27.26 5.40
C TYR A 90 7.98 27.21 5.30
N ALA A 91 7.39 28.03 4.42
CA ALA A 91 5.94 28.06 4.22
C ALA A 91 5.40 26.71 3.76
N THR A 92 6.05 26.09 2.76
CA THR A 92 5.64 24.77 2.25
C THR A 92 5.71 23.71 3.34
N PHE A 93 6.83 23.64 4.08
CA PHE A 93 6.99 22.67 5.13
C PHE A 93 5.95 22.86 6.25
N LEU A 94 5.72 24.08 6.70
CA LEU A 94 4.74 24.37 7.76
C LEU A 94 3.31 24.05 7.33
N VAL A 95 2.94 24.31 6.08
CA VAL A 95 1.62 23.99 5.53
C VAL A 95 1.42 22.48 5.48
N LEU A 96 2.38 21.72 4.95
CA LEU A 96 2.33 20.27 4.88
C LEU A 96 2.35 19.63 6.28
N LEU A 97 3.19 20.16 7.18
CA LEU A 97 3.27 19.71 8.57
C LEU A 97 1.96 19.94 9.31
N SER A 98 1.30 21.10 9.12
CA SER A 98 0.04 21.42 9.78
C SER A 98 -1.05 20.43 9.41
N SER A 99 -1.14 20.00 8.15
CA SER A 99 -2.08 18.96 7.70
C SER A 99 -1.88 17.64 8.43
N SER A 100 -0.62 17.22 8.62
CA SER A 100 -0.29 16.02 9.41
C SER A 100 -0.65 16.16 10.89
N ILE A 101 -0.32 17.29 11.51
CA ILE A 101 -0.62 17.57 12.92
C ILE A 101 -2.13 17.59 13.16
N PHE A 102 -2.92 18.24 12.30
CA PHE A 102 -4.38 18.24 12.40
C PHE A 102 -4.95 16.83 12.34
N SER A 103 -4.41 15.98 11.47
CA SER A 103 -4.81 14.56 11.41
C SER A 103 -4.58 13.84 12.75
N TYR A 104 -3.46 14.05 13.41
CA TYR A 104 -3.18 13.42 14.72
C TYR A 104 -4.11 13.88 15.84
N PHE A 105 -4.46 15.14 15.88
CA PHE A 105 -5.31 15.66 16.95
C PHE A 105 -6.80 15.35 16.76
N PHE A 106 -7.28 15.28 15.53
CA PHE A 106 -8.72 15.23 15.25
C PHE A 106 -9.17 13.91 14.61
N ASN A 107 -8.37 13.30 13.73
CA ASN A 107 -8.79 12.15 12.93
C ASN A 107 -8.55 10.78 13.60
N TYR A 108 -8.02 10.73 14.82
CA TYR A 108 -7.77 9.46 15.49
C TYR A 108 -9.04 8.60 15.68
N LYS A 109 -10.22 9.19 15.68
CA LYS A 109 -11.51 8.50 15.81
C LYS A 109 -11.93 7.72 14.56
N GLN A 110 -11.34 8.00 13.40
CA GLN A 110 -11.72 7.40 12.12
C GLN A 110 -11.51 5.88 12.07
N PHE A 111 -10.62 5.35 12.88
CA PHE A 111 -10.31 3.92 12.89
C PHE A 111 -11.49 3.04 13.37
N VAL A 112 -12.47 3.62 14.04
CA VAL A 112 -13.72 2.90 14.34
C VAL A 112 -14.49 2.55 13.06
N LEU A 113 -14.48 3.44 12.05
CA LEU A 113 -15.09 3.19 10.74
C LEU A 113 -14.39 2.04 10.01
N THR A 114 -13.06 2.01 10.05
CA THR A 114 -12.27 0.94 9.45
C THR A 114 -12.56 -0.41 10.12
N ALA A 115 -12.58 -0.45 11.45
CA ALA A 115 -12.86 -1.67 12.20
C ALA A 115 -14.32 -2.16 12.04
N ASP A 116 -15.27 -1.24 11.85
CA ASP A 116 -16.70 -1.52 11.61
C ASP A 116 -17.05 -1.73 10.12
N GLN A 117 -16.06 -2.01 9.26
CA GLN A 117 -16.22 -2.26 7.81
C GLN A 117 -16.83 -1.08 7.02
N LYS A 118 -16.83 0.13 7.58
CA LYS A 118 -17.33 1.37 6.96
C LYS A 118 -16.22 2.24 6.38
N GLU A 119 -15.06 1.66 6.12
CA GLU A 119 -13.88 2.37 5.58
C GLU A 119 -14.17 3.06 4.24
N TYR A 120 -15.11 2.54 3.44
CA TYR A 120 -15.53 3.15 2.19
C TYR A 120 -16.01 4.60 2.38
N LYS A 121 -16.69 4.93 3.49
CA LYS A 121 -17.11 6.30 3.81
C LYS A 121 -15.92 7.22 4.02
N LEU A 122 -14.85 6.70 4.62
CA LEU A 122 -13.60 7.42 4.80
C LEU A 122 -12.90 7.65 3.46
N ILE A 123 -12.64 6.57 2.72
CA ILE A 123 -11.89 6.60 1.46
C ILE A 123 -12.59 7.49 0.43
N THR A 124 -13.89 7.33 0.22
CA THR A 124 -14.65 8.11 -0.77
C THR A 124 -14.56 9.61 -0.49
N ASN A 125 -14.71 10.02 0.77
CA ASN A 125 -14.63 11.45 1.14
C ASN A 125 -13.19 11.97 1.00
N VAL A 126 -12.19 11.27 1.54
CA VAL A 126 -10.78 11.68 1.46
C VAL A 126 -10.31 11.80 0.00
N GLN A 127 -10.60 10.79 -0.82
CA GLN A 127 -10.21 10.82 -2.24
C GLN A 127 -11.02 11.86 -3.03
N GLY A 128 -12.30 12.02 -2.73
CA GLY A 128 -13.13 13.07 -3.33
C GLY A 128 -12.56 14.47 -3.06
N PHE A 129 -12.23 14.78 -1.80
CA PHE A 129 -11.60 16.06 -1.45
C PHE A 129 -10.23 16.23 -2.08
N LYS A 130 -9.44 15.15 -2.21
CA LYS A 130 -8.14 15.19 -2.89
C LYS A 130 -8.29 15.55 -4.37
N VAL A 131 -9.28 14.97 -5.06
CA VAL A 131 -9.56 15.29 -6.48
C VAL A 131 -9.97 16.76 -6.62
N VAL A 132 -10.95 17.21 -5.82
CA VAL A 132 -11.40 18.62 -5.84
C VAL A 132 -10.24 19.57 -5.54
N LYS A 133 -9.44 19.28 -4.51
CA LYS A 133 -8.24 20.05 -4.18
C LYS A 133 -7.29 20.14 -5.36
N THR A 134 -6.98 19.01 -6.00
CA THR A 134 -6.04 18.98 -7.14
C THR A 134 -6.56 19.82 -8.32
N ILE A 135 -7.85 19.74 -8.64
CA ILE A 135 -8.45 20.56 -9.69
C ILE A 135 -8.33 22.06 -9.36
N LEU A 136 -8.70 22.45 -8.13
CA LEU A 136 -8.57 23.85 -7.68
C LEU A 136 -7.10 24.33 -7.71
N GLN A 137 -6.17 23.47 -7.30
CA GLN A 137 -4.74 23.76 -7.33
C GLN A 137 -4.22 23.96 -8.76
N ILE A 138 -4.69 23.17 -9.73
CA ILE A 138 -4.35 23.37 -11.16
C ILE A 138 -4.87 24.73 -11.63
N VAL A 139 -6.12 25.06 -11.32
CA VAL A 139 -6.73 26.34 -11.73
C VAL A 139 -5.93 27.52 -11.18
N VAL A 140 -5.58 27.52 -9.89
CA VAL A 140 -4.85 28.65 -9.31
C VAL A 140 -3.42 28.77 -9.84
N ILE A 141 -2.76 27.66 -10.18
CA ILE A 141 -1.42 27.69 -10.78
C ILE A 141 -1.45 28.29 -12.19
N VAL A 142 -2.51 27.98 -12.97
CA VAL A 142 -2.61 28.41 -14.38
C VAL A 142 -3.08 29.86 -14.49
N TYR A 143 -4.04 30.28 -13.67
CA TYR A 143 -4.74 31.55 -13.88
C TYR A 143 -4.35 32.67 -12.90
N PHE A 144 -3.70 32.38 -11.78
CA PHE A 144 -3.41 33.39 -10.76
C PHE A 144 -1.94 33.80 -10.72
N CYS A 145 -1.69 35.10 -10.57
CA CYS A 145 -0.36 35.59 -10.21
C CYS A 145 0.05 34.99 -8.85
N ASN A 146 1.31 34.59 -8.72
CA ASN A 146 1.80 33.86 -7.53
C ASN A 146 1.05 32.56 -7.23
N GLY A 147 0.70 31.79 -8.27
CA GLY A 147 -0.09 30.56 -8.19
C GLY A 147 0.37 29.57 -7.12
N TYR A 148 1.68 29.55 -6.77
CA TYR A 148 2.20 28.70 -5.71
C TYR A 148 1.72 29.11 -4.31
N VAL A 149 1.59 30.39 -4.03
CA VAL A 149 1.05 30.87 -2.73
C VAL A 149 -0.39 30.46 -2.58
N TRP A 150 -1.19 30.59 -3.63
CA TRP A 150 -2.57 30.12 -3.65
C TRP A 150 -2.68 28.60 -3.52
N TRP A 151 -1.73 27.88 -4.13
CA TRP A 151 -1.62 26.43 -3.97
C TRP A 151 -1.41 26.03 -2.51
N LEU A 152 -0.48 26.70 -1.80
CA LEU A 152 -0.24 26.48 -0.37
C LEU A 152 -1.47 26.80 0.49
N LEU A 153 -2.16 27.90 0.20
CA LEU A 153 -3.39 28.24 0.90
C LEU A 153 -4.47 27.19 0.70
N LEU A 154 -4.65 26.70 -0.53
CA LEU A 154 -5.59 25.61 -0.81
C LEU A 154 -5.19 24.31 -0.10
N GLU A 155 -3.90 23.99 -0.03
CA GLU A 155 -3.40 22.81 0.70
C GLU A 155 -3.80 22.89 2.20
N LEU A 156 -3.58 24.04 2.82
CA LEU A 156 -3.96 24.28 4.22
C LEU A 156 -5.47 24.21 4.42
N LEU A 157 -6.23 24.97 3.63
CA LEU A 157 -7.70 25.05 3.76
C LEU A 157 -8.36 23.69 3.55
N MET A 158 -7.98 22.97 2.51
CA MET A 158 -8.55 21.65 2.21
C MET A 158 -8.13 20.61 3.24
N GLY A 159 -6.95 20.72 3.83
CA GLY A 159 -6.52 19.91 4.97
C GLY A 159 -7.46 20.10 6.16
N VAL A 160 -7.75 21.35 6.54
CA VAL A 160 -8.66 21.70 7.63
C VAL A 160 -10.10 21.22 7.33
N ILE A 161 -10.62 21.48 6.12
CA ILE A 161 -11.97 21.06 5.71
C ILE A 161 -12.09 19.53 5.80
N THR A 162 -11.10 18.80 5.32
CA THR A 162 -11.10 17.33 5.38
C THR A 162 -11.22 16.82 6.82
N VAL A 163 -10.50 17.43 7.75
CA VAL A 163 -10.58 17.09 9.20
C VAL A 163 -12.00 17.29 9.75
N PHE A 164 -12.63 18.43 9.46
CA PHE A 164 -14.00 18.70 9.93
C PHE A 164 -15.01 17.74 9.34
N VAL A 165 -14.92 17.44 8.05
CA VAL A 165 -15.83 16.50 7.37
C VAL A 165 -15.69 15.10 7.94
N LEU A 166 -14.46 14.58 8.09
CA LEU A 166 -14.22 13.27 8.68
C LEU A 166 -14.76 13.17 10.12
N ASN A 167 -14.54 14.20 10.92
CA ASN A 167 -15.08 14.23 12.28
C ASN A 167 -16.63 14.27 12.29
N SER A 168 -17.25 14.96 11.33
CA SER A 168 -18.72 14.99 11.16
C SER A 168 -19.25 13.61 10.76
N ILE A 169 -18.57 12.89 9.88
CA ILE A 169 -18.95 11.52 9.49
C ILE A 169 -18.92 10.59 10.70
N VAL A 170 -17.83 10.62 11.47
CA VAL A 170 -17.72 9.80 12.69
C VAL A 170 -18.83 10.15 13.70
N ARG A 171 -19.13 11.43 13.90
CA ARG A 171 -20.22 11.85 14.81
C ARG A 171 -21.60 11.36 14.37
N LYS A 172 -21.87 11.37 13.07
CA LYS A 172 -23.15 10.89 12.53
C LYS A 172 -23.31 9.38 12.70
N GLU A 173 -22.24 8.62 12.45
CA GLU A 173 -22.27 7.15 12.55
C GLU A 173 -22.25 6.64 13.99
N TYR A 174 -21.52 7.34 14.86
CA TYR A 174 -21.33 6.93 16.27
C TYR A 174 -21.63 8.11 17.22
N PRO A 175 -22.91 8.51 17.37
CA PRO A 175 -23.29 9.62 18.27
C PRO A 175 -22.90 9.37 19.73
N TRP A 176 -22.78 8.10 20.10
CA TRP A 176 -22.41 7.64 21.44
C TRP A 176 -20.90 7.63 21.70
N LEU A 177 -20.06 7.88 20.68
CA LEU A 177 -18.61 7.82 20.80
C LEU A 177 -18.07 9.02 21.59
N GLN A 178 -17.77 8.79 22.87
CA GLN A 178 -17.20 9.79 23.78
C GLN A 178 -15.76 9.41 24.11
N THR A 179 -14.80 10.12 23.56
CA THR A 179 -13.38 9.80 23.67
C THR A 179 -12.56 11.00 24.09
N SER A 180 -11.54 10.78 24.92
CA SER A 180 -10.58 11.80 25.34
C SER A 180 -9.19 11.20 25.53
N PRO A 181 -8.11 11.89 25.06
CA PRO A 181 -6.75 11.48 25.35
C PRO A 181 -6.40 11.36 26.84
N LYS A 182 -7.11 12.10 27.72
CA LYS A 182 -6.93 11.97 29.18
C LYS A 182 -7.41 10.61 29.65
N ILE A 183 -8.65 10.22 29.29
CA ILE A 183 -9.21 8.90 29.60
C ILE A 183 -8.28 7.80 29.08
N GLY A 184 -7.76 7.92 27.85
CA GLY A 184 -6.84 6.96 27.25
C GLY A 184 -5.57 6.74 28.06
N LYS A 185 -5.03 7.78 28.70
CA LYS A 185 -3.88 7.68 29.63
C LYS A 185 -4.22 6.84 30.85
N ASP A 186 -5.41 7.02 31.41
CA ASP A 186 -5.81 6.38 32.67
C ASP A 186 -6.19 4.91 32.47
N VAL A 187 -6.76 4.55 31.29
CA VAL A 187 -7.22 3.18 31.00
C VAL A 187 -6.19 2.33 30.22
N LYS A 188 -5.05 2.89 29.80
CA LYS A 188 -4.04 2.17 28.99
C LYS A 188 -3.58 0.85 29.60
N ASP A 189 -3.49 0.80 30.94
CA ASP A 189 -2.99 -0.36 31.69
C ASP A 189 -4.03 -1.51 31.74
N LYS A 190 -5.30 -1.22 31.44
CA LYS A 190 -6.36 -2.22 31.22
C LYS A 190 -6.19 -2.97 29.89
N TYR A 191 -5.49 -2.37 28.89
CA TYR A 191 -5.29 -2.90 27.56
C TYR A 191 -3.78 -2.99 27.19
N PRO A 192 -2.94 -3.69 27.96
CA PRO A 192 -1.48 -3.70 27.76
C PRO A 192 -1.09 -4.30 26.39
N TYR A 193 -1.93 -5.17 25.84
CA TYR A 193 -1.72 -5.79 24.55
C TYR A 193 -1.70 -4.77 23.39
N ILE A 194 -2.42 -3.65 23.49
CA ILE A 194 -2.43 -2.60 22.45
C ILE A 194 -1.03 -2.01 22.31
N ILE A 195 -0.40 -1.63 23.42
CA ILE A 195 0.95 -1.05 23.41
C ILE A 195 1.98 -2.07 22.92
N LYS A 196 1.87 -3.34 23.37
CA LYS A 196 2.74 -4.42 22.91
C LYS A 196 2.63 -4.63 21.39
N LYS A 197 1.41 -4.72 20.85
CA LYS A 197 1.16 -4.87 19.41
C LYS A 197 1.60 -3.64 18.61
N THR A 198 1.38 -2.44 19.13
CA THR A 198 1.85 -1.20 18.49
C THR A 198 3.37 -1.23 18.31
N LYS A 199 4.13 -1.60 19.35
CA LYS A 199 5.60 -1.73 19.25
C LYS A 199 6.00 -2.78 18.21
N GLN A 200 5.36 -3.94 18.19
CA GLN A 200 5.65 -5.00 17.21
C GLN A 200 5.40 -4.52 15.78
N LEU A 201 4.22 -3.90 15.53
CA LEU A 201 3.85 -3.37 14.23
C LEU A 201 4.75 -2.21 13.77
N PHE A 202 5.24 -1.40 14.68
CA PHE A 202 6.20 -0.34 14.38
C PHE A 202 7.46 -0.89 13.69
N PHE A 203 8.05 -1.95 14.22
CA PHE A 203 9.22 -2.59 13.61
C PHE A 203 8.90 -3.21 12.25
N HIS A 204 7.74 -3.87 12.09
CA HIS A 204 7.30 -4.37 10.79
C HIS A 204 7.14 -3.26 9.74
N LYS A 205 6.62 -2.10 10.15
CA LYS A 205 6.42 -0.96 9.25
C LYS A 205 7.74 -0.28 8.86
N ILE A 206 8.67 -0.11 9.79
CA ILE A 206 10.01 0.39 9.47
C ILE A 206 10.68 -0.53 8.44
N ALA A 207 10.65 -1.85 8.67
CA ALA A 207 11.20 -2.80 7.72
C ALA A 207 10.58 -2.63 6.32
N ASN A 208 9.26 -2.43 6.23
CA ASN A 208 8.56 -2.19 4.96
C ASN A 208 9.03 -0.89 4.28
N VAL A 209 9.21 0.19 5.02
CA VAL A 209 9.74 1.45 4.46
C VAL A 209 11.15 1.26 3.92
N VAL A 210 12.01 0.57 4.66
CA VAL A 210 13.36 0.24 4.20
C VAL A 210 13.30 -0.57 2.90
N LEU A 211 12.46 -1.60 2.84
CA LEU A 211 12.30 -2.45 1.66
C LEU A 211 11.89 -1.67 0.40
N ASN A 212 10.97 -0.71 0.53
CA ASN A 212 10.40 -0.02 -0.62
C ASN A 212 11.16 1.25 -1.04
N GLN A 213 11.92 1.88 -0.14
CA GLN A 213 12.54 3.17 -0.41
C GLN A 213 14.05 3.09 -0.70
N THR A 214 14.69 1.94 -0.48
CA THR A 214 16.16 1.80 -0.64
C THR A 214 16.58 1.36 -2.02
N SER A 215 15.74 0.64 -2.77
CA SER A 215 16.10 0.13 -4.11
C SER A 215 16.63 1.21 -5.07
N PRO A 216 16.02 2.42 -5.20
CA PRO A 216 16.56 3.46 -6.07
C PRO A 216 17.97 3.93 -5.69
N ILE A 217 18.29 3.97 -4.38
CA ILE A 217 19.61 4.37 -3.88
C ILE A 217 20.66 3.31 -4.26
N ILE A 218 20.32 2.02 -4.08
CA ILE A 218 21.21 0.92 -4.45
C ILE A 218 21.42 0.89 -5.96
N ILE A 219 20.35 1.06 -6.76
CA ILE A 219 20.45 1.14 -8.23
C ILE A 219 21.39 2.27 -8.63
N TYR A 220 21.25 3.46 -8.05
CA TYR A 220 22.16 4.57 -8.31
C TYR A 220 23.63 4.24 -7.99
N SER A 221 23.87 3.54 -6.90
CA SER A 221 25.23 3.19 -6.46
C SER A 221 25.98 2.23 -7.42
N TYR A 222 25.22 1.40 -8.15
CA TYR A 222 25.80 0.41 -9.09
C TYR A 222 25.55 0.70 -10.57
N THR A 223 24.76 1.71 -10.89
CA THR A 223 24.42 2.10 -12.24
C THR A 223 24.57 3.62 -12.43
N ASN A 224 23.56 4.29 -12.96
CA ASN A 224 23.54 5.74 -13.15
C ASN A 224 22.14 6.32 -12.91
N LEU A 225 22.03 7.64 -12.86
CA LEU A 225 20.75 8.34 -12.66
C LEU A 225 19.72 8.03 -13.76
N THR A 226 20.16 7.79 -14.98
CA THR A 226 19.27 7.41 -16.09
C THR A 226 18.58 6.10 -15.81
N MET A 227 19.32 5.09 -15.32
CA MET A 227 18.74 3.78 -14.94
C MET A 227 17.77 3.90 -13.77
N VAL A 228 18.06 4.77 -12.79
CA VAL A 228 17.11 5.08 -11.69
C VAL A 228 15.83 5.69 -12.25
N ALA A 229 15.91 6.60 -13.21
CA ALA A 229 14.75 7.21 -13.86
C ALA A 229 13.95 6.17 -14.66
N VAL A 230 14.63 5.31 -15.42
CA VAL A 230 14.00 4.20 -16.16
C VAL A 230 13.25 3.28 -15.19
N TYR A 231 13.94 2.77 -14.17
CA TYR A 231 13.33 1.94 -13.11
C TYR A 231 12.13 2.64 -12.46
N GLY A 232 12.27 3.92 -12.14
CA GLY A 232 11.22 4.74 -11.51
C GLY A 232 9.95 4.82 -12.35
N ASN A 233 10.06 4.98 -13.68
CA ASN A 233 8.92 5.03 -14.59
C ASN A 233 8.11 3.73 -14.57
N TYR A 234 8.76 2.58 -14.61
CA TYR A 234 8.10 1.28 -14.49
C TYR A 234 7.50 1.06 -13.10
N MET A 235 8.21 1.50 -12.06
CA MET A 235 7.68 1.43 -10.67
C MET A 235 6.44 2.29 -10.47
N LEU A 236 6.28 3.42 -11.18
CA LEU A 236 5.04 4.20 -11.14
C LEU A 236 3.86 3.41 -11.68
N ILE A 237 4.03 2.69 -12.80
CA ILE A 237 2.99 1.82 -13.38
C ILE A 237 2.63 0.70 -12.38
N ILE A 238 3.65 -0.02 -11.88
CA ILE A 238 3.46 -1.12 -10.92
C ILE A 238 2.81 -0.64 -9.63
N SER A 239 3.21 0.54 -9.13
CA SER A 239 2.64 1.14 -7.91
C SER A 239 1.18 1.54 -8.10
N GLY A 240 0.80 2.05 -9.27
CA GLY A 240 -0.59 2.37 -9.61
C GLY A 240 -1.49 1.13 -9.54
N ILE A 241 -1.04 0.03 -10.15
CA ILE A 241 -1.75 -1.26 -10.10
C ILE A 241 -1.78 -1.82 -8.67
N SER A 242 -0.67 -1.71 -7.94
CA SER A 242 -0.59 -2.16 -6.55
C SER A 242 -1.58 -1.42 -5.66
N LEU A 243 -1.78 -0.13 -5.89
CA LEU A 243 -2.77 0.68 -5.18
C LEU A 243 -4.20 0.17 -5.42
N LEU A 244 -4.56 -0.18 -6.66
CA LEU A 244 -5.87 -0.73 -6.98
C LEU A 244 -6.11 -2.07 -6.27
N ILE A 245 -5.17 -3.02 -6.40
CA ILE A 245 -5.27 -4.33 -5.74
C ILE A 245 -5.36 -4.19 -4.22
N ASN A 246 -4.50 -3.38 -3.63
CA ASN A 246 -4.50 -3.20 -2.19
C ASN A 246 -5.79 -2.53 -1.70
N SER A 247 -6.38 -1.59 -2.44
CA SER A 247 -7.67 -0.98 -2.09
C SER A 247 -8.82 -1.99 -2.07
N VAL A 248 -8.87 -2.91 -3.03
CA VAL A 248 -9.86 -3.98 -3.06
C VAL A 248 -9.68 -4.95 -1.90
N PHE A 249 -8.46 -5.41 -1.66
CA PHE A 249 -8.21 -6.44 -0.64
C PHE A 249 -8.16 -5.87 0.79
N SER A 250 -7.84 -4.59 0.99
CA SER A 250 -7.91 -3.97 2.33
C SER A 250 -9.35 -3.91 2.85
N SER A 251 -10.33 -3.67 1.99
CA SER A 251 -11.75 -3.67 2.38
C SER A 251 -12.25 -5.03 2.89
N ILE A 252 -11.62 -6.14 2.45
CA ILE A 252 -11.94 -7.50 2.89
C ILE A 252 -11.34 -7.78 4.28
N GLY A 253 -10.33 -7.02 4.71
CA GLY A 253 -9.60 -7.29 5.96
C GLY A 253 -10.49 -7.34 7.20
N ALA A 254 -11.46 -6.42 7.33
CA ALA A 254 -12.41 -6.43 8.44
C ALA A 254 -13.33 -7.65 8.41
N GLY A 255 -13.77 -8.08 7.20
CA GLY A 255 -14.53 -9.32 7.02
C GLY A 255 -13.76 -10.57 7.44
N ILE A 256 -12.44 -10.61 7.14
CA ILE A 256 -11.57 -11.69 7.63
C ILE A 256 -11.46 -11.65 9.17
N GLY A 257 -11.36 -10.45 9.77
CA GLY A 257 -11.34 -10.29 11.22
C GLY A 257 -12.58 -10.88 11.89
N ASN A 258 -13.77 -10.58 11.36
CA ASN A 258 -15.03 -11.14 11.84
C ASN A 258 -15.11 -12.67 11.66
N LEU A 259 -14.66 -13.17 10.50
CA LEU A 259 -14.62 -14.61 10.23
C LEU A 259 -13.71 -15.35 11.22
N VAL A 260 -12.57 -14.77 11.59
CA VAL A 260 -11.66 -15.31 12.61
C VAL A 260 -12.32 -15.28 13.99
N ALA A 261 -13.08 -14.22 14.31
CA ALA A 261 -13.82 -14.09 15.57
C ALA A 261 -14.95 -15.14 15.71
N GLU A 262 -15.59 -15.55 14.59
CA GLU A 262 -16.58 -16.66 14.58
C GLU A 262 -15.95 -18.01 14.99
N GLY A 263 -14.64 -18.21 14.83
CA GLY A 263 -13.90 -19.39 15.27
C GLY A 263 -14.09 -20.66 14.43
N ASN A 264 -14.84 -20.62 13.32
CA ASN A 264 -15.06 -21.79 12.45
C ASN A 264 -13.84 -22.02 11.54
N GLN A 265 -12.92 -22.88 11.98
CA GLN A 265 -11.65 -23.16 11.29
C GLN A 265 -11.83 -23.70 9.85
N ALA A 266 -12.85 -24.53 9.62
CA ALA A 266 -13.11 -25.08 8.28
C ALA A 266 -13.51 -23.97 7.30
N LYS A 267 -14.39 -23.06 7.72
CA LYS A 267 -14.84 -21.90 6.95
C LYS A 267 -13.69 -20.91 6.71
N ILE A 268 -12.84 -20.67 7.71
CA ILE A 268 -11.66 -19.78 7.60
C ILE A 268 -10.71 -20.29 6.50
N ILE A 269 -10.35 -21.58 6.53
CA ILE A 269 -9.43 -22.16 5.53
C ILE A 269 -10.07 -22.20 4.14
N GLN A 270 -11.36 -22.47 4.05
CA GLN A 270 -12.08 -22.42 2.78
C GLN A 270 -12.00 -21.01 2.18
N VAL A 271 -12.34 -19.97 2.96
CA VAL A 271 -12.28 -18.57 2.51
C VAL A 271 -10.84 -18.14 2.18
N PHE A 272 -9.85 -18.60 2.96
CA PHE A 272 -8.45 -18.37 2.66
C PHE A 272 -8.07 -18.89 1.26
N ASN A 273 -8.42 -20.14 0.94
CA ASN A 273 -8.13 -20.72 -0.38
C ASN A 273 -8.90 -20.04 -1.52
N GLU A 274 -10.15 -19.64 -1.29
CA GLU A 274 -10.93 -18.87 -2.24
C GLU A 274 -10.26 -17.53 -2.58
N LEU A 275 -9.86 -16.77 -1.56
CA LEU A 275 -9.20 -15.47 -1.71
C LEU A 275 -7.78 -15.61 -2.30
N LEU A 276 -7.03 -16.65 -1.91
CA LEU A 276 -5.68 -16.89 -2.43
C LEU A 276 -5.71 -17.15 -3.93
N SER A 277 -6.54 -18.10 -4.37
CA SER A 277 -6.63 -18.49 -5.77
C SER A 277 -7.15 -17.36 -6.65
N SER A 278 -8.20 -16.65 -6.21
CA SER A 278 -8.75 -15.52 -6.97
C SER A 278 -7.77 -14.34 -7.04
N ARG A 279 -7.04 -14.07 -5.94
CA ARG A 279 -6.02 -13.01 -5.92
C ARG A 279 -4.87 -13.32 -6.88
N ILE A 280 -4.37 -14.56 -6.91
CA ILE A 280 -3.34 -14.99 -7.85
C ILE A 280 -3.85 -14.82 -9.29
N TRP A 281 -5.07 -15.22 -9.59
CA TRP A 281 -5.66 -15.05 -10.91
C TRP A 281 -5.75 -13.58 -11.34
N ILE A 282 -6.32 -12.71 -10.49
CA ILE A 282 -6.44 -11.26 -10.77
C ILE A 282 -5.05 -10.62 -10.96
N VAL A 283 -4.09 -10.92 -10.07
CA VAL A 283 -2.74 -10.38 -10.18
C VAL A 283 -2.04 -10.87 -11.43
N SER A 284 -2.28 -12.12 -11.88
CA SER A 284 -1.70 -12.64 -13.14
C SER A 284 -2.22 -11.88 -14.37
N ILE A 285 -3.51 -11.53 -14.41
CA ILE A 285 -4.10 -10.70 -15.48
C ILE A 285 -3.40 -9.34 -15.55
N LEU A 286 -3.20 -8.70 -14.38
CA LEU A 286 -2.58 -7.39 -14.32
C LEU A 286 -1.10 -7.41 -14.68
N CYS A 287 -0.34 -8.41 -14.19
CA CYS A 287 1.06 -8.59 -14.55
C CYS A 287 1.23 -8.84 -16.05
N PHE A 288 0.32 -9.62 -16.67
CA PHE A 288 0.31 -9.81 -18.12
C PHE A 288 0.05 -8.51 -18.86
N GLY A 289 -0.95 -7.73 -18.42
CA GLY A 289 -1.24 -6.41 -19.00
C GLY A 289 -0.04 -5.47 -18.94
N VAL A 290 0.67 -5.40 -17.81
CA VAL A 290 1.89 -4.59 -17.68
C VAL A 290 2.99 -5.11 -18.60
N TYR A 291 3.20 -6.41 -18.67
CA TYR A 291 4.23 -7.00 -19.54
C TYR A 291 4.04 -6.58 -21.00
N GLN A 292 2.83 -6.74 -21.52
CA GLN A 292 2.53 -6.45 -22.91
C GLN A 292 2.51 -4.96 -23.25
N MET A 293 2.03 -4.12 -22.31
CA MET A 293 1.65 -2.74 -22.64
C MET A 293 2.54 -1.66 -22.02
N SER A 294 3.47 -2.00 -21.10
CA SER A 294 4.34 -1.00 -20.49
C SER A 294 5.36 -0.43 -21.48
N ARG A 295 5.95 -1.25 -22.34
CA ARG A 295 6.92 -0.79 -23.35
C ARG A 295 6.30 0.24 -24.31
N PRO A 296 5.19 -0.05 -25.05
CA PRO A 296 4.55 0.95 -25.89
C PRO A 296 4.09 2.20 -25.11
N PHE A 297 3.63 2.04 -23.87
CA PHE A 297 3.26 3.18 -23.03
C PHE A 297 4.45 4.07 -22.70
N ILE A 298 5.57 3.51 -22.31
CA ILE A 298 6.80 4.26 -22.02
C ILE A 298 7.29 5.02 -23.24
N VAL A 299 7.25 4.39 -24.42
CA VAL A 299 7.61 5.05 -25.69
C VAL A 299 6.75 6.27 -25.94
N LEU A 300 5.43 6.15 -25.79
CA LEU A 300 4.48 7.25 -25.99
C LEU A 300 4.59 8.34 -24.90
N TRP A 301 4.93 7.96 -23.67
CA TRP A 301 4.93 8.88 -22.53
C TRP A 301 6.24 9.65 -22.36
N VAL A 302 7.37 8.95 -22.37
CA VAL A 302 8.69 9.54 -22.06
C VAL A 302 9.76 9.31 -23.14
N GLY A 303 9.46 8.48 -24.15
CA GLY A 303 10.31 8.18 -25.29
C GLY A 303 11.15 6.91 -25.18
N ASP A 304 11.65 6.44 -26.31
CA ASP A 304 12.37 5.15 -26.47
C ASP A 304 13.58 4.99 -25.55
N ARG A 305 14.28 6.06 -25.23
CA ARG A 305 15.49 6.03 -24.37
C ARG A 305 15.21 5.55 -22.95
N PHE A 306 13.94 5.52 -22.51
CA PHE A 306 13.52 5.07 -21.19
C PHE A 306 12.91 3.66 -21.19
N VAL A 307 13.00 2.97 -22.30
CA VAL A 307 12.54 1.55 -22.41
C VAL A 307 13.49 0.67 -21.66
N LEU A 308 12.93 -0.17 -20.78
CA LEU A 308 13.66 -1.18 -20.03
C LEU A 308 13.74 -2.49 -20.87
N ASP A 309 14.82 -3.23 -20.73
CA ASP A 309 14.94 -4.56 -21.28
C ASP A 309 13.90 -5.52 -20.66
N ASP A 310 13.33 -6.39 -21.49
CA ASP A 310 12.25 -7.31 -21.09
C ASP A 310 12.65 -8.22 -19.91
N PHE A 311 13.92 -8.58 -19.81
CA PHE A 311 14.42 -9.39 -18.70
C PHE A 311 14.29 -8.66 -17.35
N TYR A 312 14.67 -7.38 -17.28
CA TYR A 312 14.49 -6.59 -16.04
C TYR A 312 13.02 -6.35 -15.73
N LEU A 313 12.20 -6.14 -16.76
CA LEU A 313 10.75 -6.01 -16.59
C LEU A 313 10.15 -7.29 -15.99
N LEU A 314 10.54 -8.47 -16.46
CA LEU A 314 10.10 -9.77 -15.91
C LEU A 314 10.50 -9.92 -14.44
N LEU A 315 11.71 -9.52 -14.05
CA LEU A 315 12.14 -9.53 -12.64
C LEU A 315 11.29 -8.58 -11.79
N MET A 316 11.02 -7.36 -12.29
CA MET A 316 10.15 -6.40 -11.59
C MET A 316 8.71 -6.94 -11.45
N LEU A 317 8.18 -7.59 -12.48
CA LEU A 317 6.86 -8.21 -12.43
C LEU A 317 6.81 -9.41 -11.49
N LEU A 318 7.88 -10.19 -11.39
CA LEU A 318 7.98 -11.28 -10.41
C LEU A 318 7.95 -10.73 -8.97
N ILE A 319 8.69 -9.64 -8.70
CA ILE A 319 8.64 -8.92 -7.41
C ILE A 319 7.22 -8.45 -7.12
N ALA A 320 6.58 -7.79 -8.11
CA ALA A 320 5.21 -7.30 -7.99
C ALA A 320 4.23 -8.45 -7.76
N PHE A 321 4.33 -9.54 -8.50
CA PHE A 321 3.49 -10.73 -8.37
C PHE A 321 3.56 -11.33 -6.97
N ILE A 322 4.78 -11.59 -6.45
CA ILE A 322 4.96 -12.12 -5.10
C ILE A 322 4.39 -11.15 -4.07
N SER A 323 4.68 -9.85 -4.19
CA SER A 323 4.21 -8.82 -3.26
C SER A 323 2.69 -8.67 -3.27
N LEU A 324 2.07 -8.69 -4.45
CA LEU A 324 0.63 -8.53 -4.60
C LEU A 324 -0.16 -9.79 -4.25
N THR A 325 0.44 -10.97 -4.26
CA THR A 325 -0.21 -12.21 -3.84
C THR A 325 -0.10 -12.50 -2.34
N ARG A 326 0.49 -11.62 -1.54
CA ARG A 326 0.66 -11.75 -0.07
C ARG A 326 -0.66 -11.66 0.70
N LEU A 327 -1.55 -12.66 0.55
CA LEU A 327 -2.80 -12.75 1.31
C LEU A 327 -2.56 -13.11 2.78
N VAL A 328 -1.50 -13.87 3.05
CA VAL A 328 -1.12 -14.37 4.38
C VAL A 328 -1.03 -13.24 5.42
N ASP A 329 -0.54 -12.07 5.02
CA ASP A 329 -0.40 -10.91 5.91
C ASP A 329 -1.74 -10.41 6.48
N LEU A 330 -2.84 -10.50 5.69
CA LEU A 330 -4.17 -10.12 6.14
C LEU A 330 -4.70 -11.07 7.23
N PHE A 331 -4.45 -12.38 7.07
CA PHE A 331 -4.86 -13.37 8.09
C PHE A 331 -3.97 -13.32 9.33
N ILE A 332 -2.65 -13.09 9.20
CA ILE A 332 -1.75 -12.82 10.33
C ILE A 332 -2.27 -11.63 11.14
N ALA A 333 -2.68 -10.55 10.46
CA ALA A 333 -3.25 -9.37 11.10
C ALA A 333 -4.57 -9.70 11.82
N ALA A 334 -5.48 -10.45 11.16
CA ALA A 334 -6.77 -10.83 11.74
C ALA A 334 -6.63 -11.73 12.98
N TYR A 335 -5.66 -12.65 12.99
CA TYR A 335 -5.31 -13.45 14.16
C TYR A 335 -4.49 -12.68 15.21
N GLY A 336 -4.03 -11.47 14.91
CA GLY A 336 -3.18 -10.69 15.79
C GLY A 336 -1.80 -11.30 16.04
N LEU A 337 -1.29 -12.08 15.10
CA LEU A 337 -0.03 -12.81 15.18
C LEU A 337 1.14 -11.93 14.75
N TYR A 338 1.58 -11.01 15.63
CA TYR A 338 2.69 -10.08 15.34
C TYR A 338 3.98 -10.43 16.08
N GLN A 339 4.12 -11.69 16.53
CA GLN A 339 5.30 -12.12 17.30
C GLN A 339 6.55 -12.33 16.42
N ASP A 340 6.37 -12.45 15.11
CA ASP A 340 7.43 -12.68 14.12
C ASP A 340 8.18 -11.42 13.69
N VAL A 341 8.34 -10.45 14.60
CA VAL A 341 9.07 -9.17 14.35
C VAL A 341 10.44 -9.41 13.73
N TRP A 342 11.13 -10.46 14.19
CA TRP A 342 12.45 -10.83 13.66
C TRP A 342 12.40 -11.14 12.15
N ALA A 343 11.31 -11.72 11.65
CA ALA A 343 11.17 -12.07 10.25
C ALA A 343 11.11 -10.81 9.36
N ALA A 344 10.39 -9.75 9.81
CA ALA A 344 10.35 -8.49 9.10
C ALA A 344 11.72 -7.79 9.09
N ILE A 345 12.45 -7.85 10.20
CA ILE A 345 13.82 -7.32 10.30
C ILE A 345 14.76 -8.11 9.39
N LEU A 346 14.66 -9.45 9.41
CA LEU A 346 15.46 -10.31 8.55
C LEU A 346 15.13 -10.09 7.07
N GLU A 347 13.85 -9.90 6.71
CA GLU A 347 13.44 -9.55 5.33
C GLU A 347 14.16 -8.28 4.85
N ALA A 348 14.20 -7.24 5.69
CA ALA A 348 14.89 -6.00 5.37
C ALA A 348 16.41 -6.20 5.22
N PHE A 349 17.05 -6.93 6.13
CA PHE A 349 18.47 -7.24 6.05
C PHE A 349 18.84 -8.10 4.86
N LEU A 350 18.05 -9.14 4.55
CA LEU A 350 18.25 -9.97 3.37
C LEU A 350 18.08 -9.15 2.09
N ASN A 351 17.02 -8.34 2.02
CA ASN A 351 16.77 -7.48 0.88
C ASN A 351 17.97 -6.54 0.62
N LEU A 352 18.38 -5.77 1.63
CA LEU A 352 19.52 -4.86 1.52
C LEU A 352 20.83 -5.61 1.24
N GLY A 353 21.15 -6.60 2.04
CA GLY A 353 22.41 -7.33 1.95
C GLY A 353 22.58 -8.07 0.63
N LEU A 354 21.54 -8.80 0.19
CA LEU A 354 21.59 -9.52 -1.07
C LEU A 354 21.52 -8.57 -2.27
N SER A 355 20.76 -7.48 -2.21
CA SER A 355 20.73 -6.47 -3.27
C SER A 355 22.08 -5.79 -3.44
N ILE A 356 22.80 -5.49 -2.36
CA ILE A 356 24.16 -4.94 -2.40
C ILE A 356 25.14 -5.99 -2.94
N LEU A 357 25.12 -7.21 -2.40
CA LEU A 357 26.02 -8.27 -2.79
C LEU A 357 25.86 -8.67 -4.25
N PHE A 358 24.63 -8.97 -4.67
CA PHE A 358 24.33 -9.38 -6.04
C PHE A 358 24.43 -8.20 -7.02
N GLY A 359 24.10 -6.97 -6.57
CA GLY A 359 24.26 -5.74 -7.34
C GLY A 359 25.71 -5.50 -7.76
N TYR A 360 26.66 -5.82 -6.87
CA TYR A 360 28.09 -5.74 -7.18
C TYR A 360 28.51 -6.65 -8.35
N TYR A 361 27.97 -7.89 -8.42
CA TYR A 361 28.33 -8.85 -9.47
C TYR A 361 27.50 -8.73 -10.76
N TRP A 362 26.20 -8.41 -10.65
CA TRP A 362 25.26 -8.49 -11.77
C TRP A 362 24.48 -7.18 -12.01
N GLY A 363 24.88 -6.08 -11.40
CA GLY A 363 24.21 -4.79 -11.60
C GLY A 363 22.72 -4.82 -11.24
N LEU A 364 21.87 -4.28 -12.12
CA LEU A 364 20.43 -4.19 -11.89
C LEU A 364 19.76 -5.54 -11.68
N SER A 365 20.14 -6.57 -12.47
CA SER A 365 19.57 -7.92 -12.31
C SER A 365 19.90 -8.52 -10.94
N GLY A 366 21.11 -8.28 -10.44
CA GLY A 366 21.51 -8.70 -9.11
C GLY A 366 20.73 -8.00 -8.01
N ILE A 367 20.50 -6.69 -8.13
CA ILE A 367 19.70 -5.93 -7.17
C ILE A 367 18.28 -6.49 -7.09
N LEU A 368 17.61 -6.66 -8.24
CA LEU A 368 16.27 -7.24 -8.32
C LEU A 368 16.24 -8.70 -7.84
N GLY A 369 17.27 -9.49 -8.17
CA GLY A 369 17.44 -10.85 -7.68
C GLY A 369 17.53 -10.93 -6.16
N GLY A 370 18.26 -10.02 -5.50
CA GLY A 370 18.33 -9.92 -4.05
C GLY A 370 16.96 -9.65 -3.39
N VAL A 371 16.18 -8.77 -4.00
CA VAL A 371 14.78 -8.51 -3.58
C VAL A 371 13.94 -9.78 -3.71
N ILE A 372 14.01 -10.49 -4.85
CA ILE A 372 13.25 -11.73 -5.08
C ILE A 372 13.59 -12.79 -4.04
N VAL A 373 14.88 -13.03 -3.78
CA VAL A 373 15.32 -14.02 -2.80
C VAL A 373 14.80 -13.70 -1.40
N SER A 374 14.85 -12.43 -0.97
CA SER A 374 14.32 -12.01 0.32
C SER A 374 12.81 -12.25 0.44
N LEU A 375 12.05 -11.93 -0.63
CA LEU A 375 10.60 -12.16 -0.70
C LEU A 375 10.26 -13.66 -0.69
N VAL A 376 11.01 -14.49 -1.40
CA VAL A 376 10.79 -15.95 -1.40
C VAL A 376 10.99 -16.52 0.00
N ILE A 377 12.11 -16.18 0.64
CA ILE A 377 12.44 -16.73 1.98
C ILE A 377 11.39 -16.31 3.02
N ILE A 378 11.03 -15.02 3.06
CA ILE A 378 10.16 -14.53 4.13
C ILE A 378 8.70 -14.57 3.73
N ALA A 379 8.32 -14.02 2.57
CA ALA A 379 6.92 -13.89 2.21
C ALA A 379 6.29 -15.20 1.72
N LEU A 380 7.05 -16.06 1.00
CA LEU A 380 6.50 -17.31 0.47
C LEU A 380 6.80 -18.53 1.37
N LEU A 381 7.93 -18.56 2.09
CA LEU A 381 8.26 -19.71 2.93
C LEU A 381 7.90 -19.48 4.39
N TRP A 382 8.44 -18.44 5.02
CA TRP A 382 8.27 -18.22 6.47
C TRP A 382 6.83 -17.84 6.86
N LYS A 383 6.26 -16.82 6.26
CA LYS A 383 4.96 -16.28 6.68
C LYS A 383 3.80 -17.28 6.54
N PRO A 384 3.68 -18.05 5.44
CA PRO A 384 2.68 -19.11 5.37
C PRO A 384 2.89 -20.18 6.44
N PHE A 385 4.12 -20.64 6.65
CA PHE A 385 4.44 -21.57 7.73
C PHE A 385 4.01 -21.02 9.09
N PHE A 386 4.30 -19.77 9.38
CA PHE A 386 3.95 -19.11 10.63
C PHE A 386 2.42 -19.02 10.82
N LEU A 387 1.67 -18.58 9.81
CA LEU A 387 0.20 -18.52 9.86
C LEU A 387 -0.41 -19.91 10.06
N PHE A 388 0.03 -20.90 9.30
CA PHE A 388 -0.54 -22.25 9.37
C PHE A 388 -0.25 -22.92 10.72
N LYS A 389 0.94 -22.71 11.27
CA LYS A 389 1.34 -23.27 12.57
C LYS A 389 0.62 -22.61 13.75
N TYR A 390 0.59 -21.26 13.78
CA TYR A 390 0.11 -20.52 14.97
C TYR A 390 -1.30 -19.94 14.82
N GLY A 391 -1.82 -19.80 13.59
CA GLY A 391 -3.17 -19.33 13.32
C GLY A 391 -4.14 -20.47 13.04
N PHE A 392 -3.86 -21.27 12.03
CA PHE A 392 -4.75 -22.35 11.59
C PHE A 392 -4.55 -23.67 12.33
N ASN A 393 -3.43 -23.84 13.02
CA ASN A 393 -3.02 -25.08 13.69
C ASN A 393 -3.05 -26.29 12.73
N LYS A 394 -2.54 -26.11 11.51
CA LYS A 394 -2.50 -27.10 10.43
C LYS A 394 -1.16 -27.10 9.71
N ASN A 395 -0.91 -28.15 8.90
CA ASN A 395 0.26 -28.23 8.04
C ASN A 395 0.14 -27.26 6.86
N CYS A 396 1.24 -26.55 6.55
CA CYS A 396 1.32 -25.60 5.46
C CYS A 396 1.51 -26.23 4.06
N LEU A 397 1.73 -27.54 3.95
CA LEU A 397 1.97 -28.22 2.65
C LEU A 397 0.83 -28.00 1.64
N ASN A 398 -0.41 -27.98 2.11
CA ASN A 398 -1.56 -27.71 1.25
C ASN A 398 -1.54 -26.29 0.67
N PHE A 399 -1.04 -25.30 1.41
CA PHE A 399 -0.84 -23.95 0.91
C PHE A 399 0.15 -23.95 -0.28
N TYR A 400 1.31 -24.57 -0.12
CA TYR A 400 2.31 -24.61 -1.19
C TYR A 400 1.78 -25.31 -2.43
N PHE A 401 1.03 -26.41 -2.26
CA PHE A 401 0.42 -27.10 -3.38
C PHE A 401 -0.57 -26.21 -4.13
N VAL A 402 -1.49 -25.54 -3.42
CA VAL A 402 -2.48 -24.63 -4.03
C VAL A 402 -1.78 -23.44 -4.69
N TYR A 403 -0.79 -22.81 -4.02
CA TYR A 403 -0.05 -21.69 -4.54
C TYR A 403 0.69 -22.05 -5.83
N MET A 404 1.49 -23.11 -5.81
CA MET A 404 2.26 -23.57 -6.98
C MET A 404 1.36 -23.99 -8.14
N LYS A 405 0.24 -24.64 -7.85
CA LYS A 405 -0.78 -24.97 -8.87
C LYS A 405 -1.32 -23.72 -9.56
N CYS A 406 -1.70 -22.69 -8.79
CA CYS A 406 -2.21 -21.44 -9.35
C CYS A 406 -1.11 -20.67 -10.12
N VAL A 407 0.14 -20.69 -9.64
CA VAL A 407 1.28 -20.10 -10.36
C VAL A 407 1.51 -20.83 -11.68
N ALA A 408 1.47 -22.16 -11.68
CA ALA A 408 1.60 -22.94 -12.93
C ALA A 408 0.50 -22.59 -13.94
N PHE A 409 -0.76 -22.44 -13.48
CA PHE A 409 -1.85 -21.98 -14.35
C PHE A 409 -1.60 -20.57 -14.90
N ALA A 410 -1.11 -19.63 -14.08
CA ALA A 410 -0.75 -18.30 -14.53
C ALA A 410 0.35 -18.31 -15.57
N LEU A 411 1.40 -19.13 -15.41
CA LEU A 411 2.49 -19.26 -16.38
C LEU A 411 2.04 -19.91 -17.70
N ILE A 412 1.22 -20.95 -17.62
CA ILE A 412 0.65 -21.62 -18.80
C ILE A 412 -0.22 -20.63 -19.58
N THR A 413 -1.12 -19.91 -18.89
CA THR A 413 -1.99 -18.91 -19.55
C THR A 413 -1.16 -17.76 -20.12
N PHE A 414 -0.11 -17.32 -19.43
CA PHE A 414 0.79 -16.28 -19.88
C PHE A 414 1.45 -16.68 -21.23
N TYR A 415 2.00 -17.88 -21.29
CA TYR A 415 2.62 -18.41 -22.51
C TYR A 415 1.64 -18.52 -23.67
N PHE A 416 0.46 -19.14 -23.46
CA PHE A 416 -0.55 -19.29 -24.51
C PHE A 416 -1.09 -17.95 -24.99
N SER A 417 -1.31 -16.99 -24.08
CA SER A 417 -1.81 -15.66 -24.44
C SER A 417 -0.83 -14.90 -25.33
N ILE A 418 0.49 -14.98 -25.07
CA ILE A 418 1.50 -14.38 -25.95
C ILE A 418 1.37 -15.01 -27.36
N ARG A 419 1.31 -16.34 -27.45
CA ARG A 419 1.22 -17.02 -28.75
C ARG A 419 -0.03 -16.65 -29.52
N VAL A 420 -1.16 -16.50 -28.85
CA VAL A 420 -2.42 -16.08 -29.49
C VAL A 420 -2.33 -14.63 -29.96
N ILE A 421 -1.76 -13.72 -29.16
CA ILE A 421 -1.58 -12.32 -29.53
C ILE A 421 -0.64 -12.19 -30.73
N ASP A 422 0.47 -12.92 -30.74
CA ASP A 422 1.40 -12.94 -31.87
C ASP A 422 0.74 -13.47 -33.14
N TYR A 423 -0.12 -14.51 -33.03
CA TYR A 423 -0.84 -15.09 -34.15
C TYR A 423 -1.91 -14.13 -34.73
N ILE A 424 -2.62 -13.38 -33.87
CA ILE A 424 -3.63 -12.40 -34.28
C ILE A 424 -2.97 -11.20 -34.99
N GLY A 425 -1.67 -10.94 -34.73
CA GLY A 425 -0.94 -9.86 -35.40
C GLY A 425 -1.47 -8.48 -34.99
N ILE A 426 -1.72 -8.25 -33.69
CA ILE A 426 -2.22 -6.98 -33.18
C ILE A 426 -1.23 -5.86 -33.54
N GLY A 427 -1.74 -4.82 -34.22
CA GLY A 427 -0.92 -3.74 -34.77
C GLY A 427 -0.14 -2.93 -33.73
N MET A 428 0.82 -2.12 -34.20
CA MET A 428 1.63 -1.27 -33.34
C MET A 428 0.82 -0.12 -32.72
N CYS A 429 1.13 0.24 -31.49
CA CYS A 429 0.55 1.41 -30.83
C CYS A 429 1.20 2.68 -31.41
N THR A 430 0.43 3.50 -32.09
CA THR A 430 0.91 4.78 -32.66
C THR A 430 0.54 5.99 -31.80
N ASP A 431 -0.52 5.87 -31.02
CA ASP A 431 -1.05 6.91 -30.15
C ASP A 431 -1.68 6.31 -28.87
N TYR A 432 -2.10 7.18 -27.94
CA TYR A 432 -2.75 6.75 -26.70
C TYR A 432 -4.08 6.04 -26.92
N SER A 433 -4.83 6.38 -27.97
CA SER A 433 -6.12 5.76 -28.27
C SER A 433 -5.95 4.31 -28.73
N SER A 434 -5.01 4.07 -29.66
CA SER A 434 -4.63 2.71 -30.09
C SER A 434 -4.04 1.90 -28.94
N TRP A 435 -3.22 2.55 -28.09
CA TRP A 435 -2.66 1.90 -26.89
C TRP A 435 -3.76 1.42 -25.94
N ILE A 436 -4.80 2.23 -25.65
CA ILE A 436 -5.91 1.83 -24.79
C ILE A 436 -6.67 0.64 -25.39
N LEU A 437 -7.02 0.71 -26.68
CA LEU A 437 -7.76 -0.36 -27.35
C LEU A 437 -6.98 -1.68 -27.35
N ILE A 438 -5.69 -1.63 -27.69
CA ILE A 438 -4.82 -2.80 -27.73
C ILE A 438 -4.60 -3.36 -26.31
N SER A 439 -4.49 -2.49 -25.29
CA SER A 439 -4.40 -2.91 -23.90
C SER A 439 -5.65 -3.69 -23.46
N MET A 440 -6.83 -3.15 -23.77
CA MET A 440 -8.09 -3.82 -23.45
C MET A 440 -8.19 -5.18 -24.15
N LEU A 441 -7.79 -5.25 -25.43
CA LEU A 441 -7.80 -6.48 -26.19
C LEU A 441 -6.86 -7.54 -25.61
N ASN A 442 -5.63 -7.16 -25.26
CA ASN A 442 -4.65 -8.05 -24.65
C ASN A 442 -5.13 -8.60 -23.29
N ILE A 443 -5.68 -7.73 -22.44
CA ILE A 443 -6.26 -8.13 -21.15
C ILE A 443 -7.46 -9.05 -21.37
N PHE A 444 -8.28 -8.78 -22.35
CA PHE A 444 -9.44 -9.60 -22.71
C PHE A 444 -9.04 -10.99 -23.20
N VAL A 445 -8.05 -11.09 -24.09
CA VAL A 445 -7.51 -12.36 -24.58
C VAL A 445 -6.97 -13.18 -23.41
N TYR A 446 -6.15 -12.57 -22.56
CA TYR A 446 -5.63 -13.27 -21.36
C TYR A 446 -6.75 -13.74 -20.44
N THR A 447 -7.76 -12.90 -20.21
CA THR A 447 -8.89 -13.23 -19.35
C THR A 447 -9.71 -14.38 -19.90
N ILE A 448 -9.98 -14.41 -21.22
CA ILE A 448 -10.70 -15.52 -21.87
C ILE A 448 -9.93 -16.84 -21.75
N ILE A 449 -8.60 -16.81 -21.91
CA ILE A 449 -7.78 -18.03 -21.83
C ILE A 449 -7.64 -18.48 -20.37
N SER A 450 -7.42 -17.54 -19.43
CA SER A 450 -7.20 -17.85 -18.03
C SER A 450 -8.47 -18.27 -17.30
N PHE A 451 -9.63 -17.68 -17.64
CA PHE A 451 -10.90 -17.90 -16.95
C PHE A 451 -11.28 -19.39 -16.91
N PRO A 452 -11.35 -20.14 -18.03
CA PRO A 452 -11.67 -21.57 -17.99
C PRO A 452 -10.68 -22.38 -17.15
N ILE A 453 -9.38 -22.09 -17.28
CA ILE A 453 -8.34 -22.82 -16.54
C ILE A 453 -8.51 -22.63 -15.05
N PHE A 454 -8.68 -21.38 -14.57
CA PHE A 454 -8.87 -21.10 -13.16
C PHE A 454 -10.25 -21.52 -12.64
N PHE A 455 -11.29 -21.42 -13.47
CA PHE A 455 -12.65 -21.80 -13.08
C PHE A 455 -12.82 -23.33 -12.93
N PHE A 456 -12.31 -24.12 -13.87
CA PHE A 456 -12.50 -25.57 -13.84
C PHE A 456 -11.44 -26.31 -12.99
N PHE A 457 -10.20 -25.78 -12.93
CA PHE A 457 -9.13 -26.48 -12.27
C PHE A 457 -8.72 -25.88 -10.91
N SER A 458 -9.26 -24.73 -10.50
CA SER A 458 -9.04 -24.17 -9.17
C SER A 458 -10.33 -24.07 -8.37
N ASP A 459 -10.51 -24.96 -7.40
CA ASP A 459 -11.70 -24.98 -6.50
C ASP A 459 -11.91 -23.64 -5.79
N GLY A 460 -10.83 -22.98 -5.40
CA GLY A 460 -10.89 -21.68 -4.72
C GLY A 460 -11.48 -20.60 -5.63
N THR A 461 -10.99 -20.49 -6.86
CA THR A 461 -11.49 -19.50 -7.84
C THR A 461 -12.95 -19.79 -8.24
N ASN A 462 -13.31 -21.06 -8.44
CA ASN A 462 -14.68 -21.47 -8.76
C ASN A 462 -15.66 -21.03 -7.67
N ARG A 463 -15.37 -21.32 -6.41
CA ARG A 463 -16.21 -20.92 -5.27
C ARG A 463 -16.31 -19.41 -5.12
N PHE A 464 -15.19 -18.70 -5.30
CA PHE A 464 -15.17 -17.23 -5.27
C PHE A 464 -16.09 -16.62 -6.34
N ILE A 465 -15.99 -17.08 -7.60
CA ILE A 465 -16.81 -16.60 -8.70
C ILE A 465 -18.30 -16.89 -8.44
N LYS A 466 -18.65 -18.11 -8.02
CA LYS A 466 -20.03 -18.46 -7.66
C LYS A 466 -20.58 -17.59 -6.53
N ARG A 467 -19.74 -17.28 -5.52
CA ARG A 467 -20.13 -16.37 -4.43
C ARG A 467 -20.40 -14.96 -4.95
N VAL A 468 -19.53 -14.42 -5.81
CA VAL A 468 -19.72 -13.09 -6.42
C VAL A 468 -21.01 -13.05 -7.27
N ILE A 469 -21.26 -14.07 -8.10
CA ILE A 469 -22.47 -14.16 -8.90
C ILE A 469 -23.72 -14.17 -8.00
N ASN A 470 -23.71 -14.95 -6.93
CA ASN A 470 -24.86 -15.00 -6.02
C ASN A 470 -25.13 -13.67 -5.29
N ILE A 471 -24.06 -12.88 -5.00
CA ILE A 471 -24.22 -11.55 -4.36
C ILE A 471 -24.75 -10.50 -5.35
N VAL A 472 -24.38 -10.59 -6.63
CA VAL A 472 -24.78 -9.61 -7.65
C VAL A 472 -26.20 -9.86 -8.18
N PHE A 473 -26.63 -11.11 -8.24
CA PHE A 473 -27.90 -11.52 -8.85
C PHE A 473 -28.98 -11.94 -7.83
N ASN A 474 -28.69 -11.93 -6.53
CA ASN A 474 -29.64 -12.00 -5.42
C ASN A 474 -29.64 -10.71 -4.61
#